data_d973a916201f9c4a95e490729f768d29
#
_entry.id   d973a916201f9c4a95e490729f768d29
#
_cell.length_a   1.000
_cell.length_b   1.000
_cell.length_c   1.000
_cell.angle_alpha   90.00
_cell.angle_beta   90.00
_cell.angle_gamma   90.00
#
_symmetry.space_group_name_H-M   'P 1'
#
loop_
_entity.id
_entity.type
_entity.pdbx_description
1 polymer ?
#
loop_
_entity_poly.entity_id
_entity_poly.type
_entity_poly.pdbx_seq_one_letter_code
_entity_poly.pdbx_strand_id
1 'polypeptide(L)'
;MKTKKFINGFVLALSTVLASMFVACNPEKPENEKENKLHEDPVRAVFMLQEGTLDDAANFDKTPKMANFKASSVPAQVIEWQTTKGEGWHVTSENKAFKVKNGVDNPSVVYLLKMEYYNDKGEMMNSQFFNLGQDKIHQHFFSMFKQVKYQGGISSVRVTDKAELPYDYRYIDELNGTFIGETNPMGFQGLIKFVKPGREFTLSIDLLHAAESKFGDDGKPSPFYNPARKLVSTGQWDINVKLPITIDGQSNERAELDPSLFNPAKAVIEIYNGHLHGPHAFHQNSIPKEVKYIGRNYKLTYTLENGKWVADAQNAKSVNLMGSNNGHYVSAFVIHYYDKAGHDITSQITENREDSHYQHFFMVDNIRPSYGGKKENNDVNSPKFFSYFYCDTTPWNKTNHFDGADFTGEKNPIGVKGYFKFLHTHKQFNLEIRLMRARNSKFKDGKTSGFCAPSGSQLTDEAWMPTINVPMNIYMDSDEREVNDKVYNTDFDKLSNDAKDYTQKDLTSIRSLMEAFGLTNLKEAVLDFWWNFKGDANPEAGSFWF
;
A
#
# COMPACT_ATOMS: atom_id res chain seq x y z
N MET A 1 -24.05 10.08 -80.45
CA MET A 1 -24.70 10.80 -79.27
C MET A 1 -25.57 9.85 -78.44
N LYS A 2 -25.27 8.53 -78.39
CA LYS A 2 -26.03 7.54 -77.56
C LYS A 2 -25.20 6.87 -76.43
N THR A 3 -23.90 7.09 -76.38
CA THR A 3 -23.02 6.46 -75.41
C THR A 3 -22.85 7.27 -74.10
N LYS A 4 -23.11 8.57 -74.09
CA LYS A 4 -23.01 9.41 -72.84
C LYS A 4 -24.18 9.25 -71.87
N LYS A 5 -25.35 8.80 -72.28
CA LYS A 5 -26.51 8.59 -71.43
C LYS A 5 -26.44 7.29 -70.60
N PHE A 6 -25.73 6.28 -71.07
CA PHE A 6 -25.59 4.98 -70.41
C PHE A 6 -24.53 5.06 -69.24
N ILE A 7 -23.50 5.86 -69.46
CA ILE A 7 -22.46 6.04 -68.39
C ILE A 7 -22.98 6.82 -67.20
N ASN A 8 -23.84 7.83 -67.43
CA ASN A 8 -24.42 8.60 -66.32
C ASN A 8 -25.46 7.81 -65.50
N GLY A 9 -26.17 6.84 -66.14
CA GLY A 9 -27.09 5.98 -65.38
C GLY A 9 -26.37 4.93 -64.53
N PHE A 10 -25.23 4.43 -64.98
CA PHE A 10 -24.44 3.45 -64.25
C PHE A 10 -23.67 4.08 -63.07
N VAL A 11 -23.18 5.29 -63.25
CA VAL A 11 -22.52 6.04 -62.16
C VAL A 11 -23.52 6.46 -61.08
N LEU A 12 -24.76 6.81 -61.44
CA LEU A 12 -25.79 7.16 -60.47
C LEU A 12 -26.32 5.94 -59.71
N ALA A 13 -26.41 4.76 -60.37
CA ALA A 13 -26.81 3.51 -59.73
C ALA A 13 -25.68 2.99 -58.78
N LEU A 14 -24.40 3.15 -59.17
CA LEU A 14 -23.28 2.76 -58.34
C LEU A 14 -23.10 3.68 -57.11
N SER A 15 -23.38 4.99 -57.25
CA SER A 15 -23.33 5.94 -56.14
C SER A 15 -24.48 5.75 -55.16
N THR A 16 -25.68 5.32 -55.60
CA THR A 16 -26.79 5.01 -54.69
C THR A 16 -26.58 3.68 -53.95
N VAL A 17 -25.95 2.66 -54.58
CA VAL A 17 -25.59 1.40 -53.90
C VAL A 17 -24.43 1.59 -52.92
N LEU A 18 -23.44 2.44 -53.25
CA LEU A 18 -22.40 2.79 -52.27
C LEU A 18 -22.93 3.66 -51.11
N ALA A 19 -23.89 4.57 -51.35
CA ALA A 19 -24.51 5.36 -50.32
C ALA A 19 -25.40 4.53 -49.37
N SER A 20 -26.03 3.46 -49.85
CA SER A 20 -26.81 2.53 -49.04
C SER A 20 -25.95 1.54 -48.25
N MET A 21 -24.68 1.33 -48.61
CA MET A 21 -23.74 0.50 -47.83
C MET A 21 -23.07 1.28 -46.68
N PHE A 22 -23.15 2.61 -46.64
CA PHE A 22 -22.62 3.41 -45.55
C PHE A 22 -23.68 3.78 -44.47
N VAL A 23 -24.95 3.36 -44.63
CA VAL A 23 -26.01 3.59 -43.65
C VAL A 23 -26.23 2.39 -42.69
N ALA A 24 -25.51 1.27 -42.91
CA ALA A 24 -25.69 0.09 -42.09
C ALA A 24 -24.42 -0.25 -41.31
N CYS A 25 -24.04 0.57 -40.35
CA CYS A 25 -23.27 0.26 -39.17
C CYS A 25 -22.90 1.57 -38.45
N ASN A 26 -23.90 2.33 -37.98
CA ASN A 26 -23.72 3.02 -36.71
C ASN A 26 -24.15 1.97 -35.69
N PRO A 27 -23.26 1.43 -34.86
CA PRO A 27 -23.72 0.69 -33.70
C PRO A 27 -24.57 1.68 -32.92
N GLU A 28 -25.83 1.36 -32.68
CA GLU A 28 -26.65 2.11 -31.74
C GLU A 28 -25.84 2.21 -30.47
N LYS A 29 -25.61 3.43 -30.01
CA LYS A 29 -25.00 3.66 -28.72
C LYS A 29 -25.85 2.88 -27.72
N PRO A 30 -25.28 2.01 -26.88
CA PRO A 30 -26.06 1.33 -25.86
C PRO A 30 -26.89 2.37 -25.11
N GLU A 31 -28.17 2.09 -24.87
CA GLU A 31 -29.00 2.96 -24.05
C GLU A 31 -28.33 3.13 -22.69
N ASN A 32 -28.37 4.34 -22.17
CA ASN A 32 -27.85 4.61 -20.84
C ASN A 32 -28.81 4.02 -19.79
N GLU A 33 -28.52 2.83 -19.33
CA GLU A 33 -29.32 2.08 -18.37
C GLU A 33 -29.50 2.83 -17.03
N LYS A 34 -28.72 3.86 -16.74
CA LYS A 34 -28.94 4.75 -15.61
C LYS A 34 -30.18 5.63 -15.77
N GLU A 35 -30.54 5.92 -16.99
CA GLU A 35 -31.70 6.76 -17.32
C GLU A 35 -32.96 5.94 -17.62
N ASN A 36 -32.79 4.70 -18.09
CA ASN A 36 -33.86 3.81 -18.54
C ASN A 36 -33.68 2.39 -17.97
N LYS A 37 -33.88 2.20 -16.65
CA LYS A 37 -33.87 0.88 -16.04
C LYS A 37 -34.99 0.00 -16.60
N LEU A 38 -34.61 -1.22 -17.04
CA LEU A 38 -35.57 -2.22 -17.52
C LEU A 38 -36.10 -3.15 -16.43
N HIS A 39 -35.78 -2.88 -15.18
CA HIS A 39 -36.28 -3.60 -14.00
C HIS A 39 -36.79 -2.61 -12.94
N GLU A 40 -37.69 -3.10 -12.11
CA GLU A 40 -38.14 -2.39 -10.90
C GLU A 40 -37.07 -2.42 -9.81
N ASP A 41 -37.12 -1.48 -8.87
CA ASP A 41 -36.25 -1.50 -7.70
C ASP A 41 -36.82 -2.48 -6.65
N PRO A 42 -36.04 -3.43 -6.13
CA PRO A 42 -36.51 -4.37 -5.11
C PRO A 42 -36.76 -3.64 -3.77
N VAL A 43 -37.83 -4.04 -3.08
CA VAL A 43 -38.17 -3.53 -1.74
C VAL A 43 -37.99 -4.57 -0.64
N ARG A 44 -37.88 -5.85 -1.00
CA ARG A 44 -37.62 -6.96 -0.09
C ARG A 44 -36.61 -7.91 -0.70
N ALA A 45 -35.64 -8.35 0.10
CA ALA A 45 -34.60 -9.29 -0.28
C ALA A 45 -34.55 -10.44 0.75
N VAL A 46 -34.56 -11.69 0.26
CA VAL A 46 -34.50 -12.89 1.08
C VAL A 46 -33.21 -13.64 0.74
N PHE A 47 -32.40 -13.91 1.75
CA PHE A 47 -31.15 -14.65 1.66
C PHE A 47 -31.29 -15.98 2.35
N MET A 48 -31.15 -17.07 1.62
CA MET A 48 -31.28 -18.44 2.12
C MET A 48 -29.94 -19.15 2.05
N LEU A 49 -29.44 -19.67 3.15
CA LEU A 49 -28.21 -20.41 3.26
C LEU A 49 -28.46 -21.85 3.67
N GLN A 50 -28.33 -22.80 2.74
CA GLN A 50 -28.57 -24.22 2.92
C GLN A 50 -27.23 -24.98 3.04
N GLU A 51 -27.03 -25.66 4.18
CA GLU A 51 -25.90 -26.58 4.36
C GLU A 51 -26.07 -27.82 3.47
N GLY A 52 -24.91 -28.30 2.93
CA GLY A 52 -24.87 -29.51 2.13
C GLY A 52 -23.47 -29.98 1.83
N THR A 53 -23.35 -30.85 0.84
CA THR A 53 -22.08 -31.38 0.33
C THR A 53 -22.08 -31.35 -1.21
N LEU A 54 -20.93 -31.50 -1.81
CA LEU A 54 -20.82 -31.82 -3.24
C LEU A 54 -20.68 -33.33 -3.42
N ASP A 55 -21.13 -33.84 -4.57
CA ASP A 55 -20.94 -35.23 -5.00
C ASP A 55 -19.46 -35.63 -5.05
N ASP A 56 -18.55 -34.68 -5.36
CA ASP A 56 -17.11 -34.73 -5.22
C ASP A 56 -16.64 -33.39 -4.63
N ALA A 57 -15.98 -33.43 -3.47
CA ALA A 57 -15.48 -32.23 -2.79
C ALA A 57 -14.52 -31.42 -3.67
N ALA A 58 -13.76 -32.08 -4.55
CA ALA A 58 -12.84 -31.42 -5.48
C ALA A 58 -13.57 -30.62 -6.58
N ASN A 59 -14.88 -30.82 -6.75
CA ASN A 59 -15.67 -30.05 -7.73
C ASN A 59 -15.83 -28.58 -7.33
N PHE A 60 -15.65 -28.22 -6.05
CA PHE A 60 -15.70 -26.82 -5.65
C PHE A 60 -14.62 -25.97 -6.33
N ASP A 61 -13.43 -26.51 -6.51
CA ASP A 61 -12.30 -25.81 -7.13
C ASP A 61 -12.31 -25.88 -8.68
N LYS A 62 -13.25 -26.64 -9.23
CA LYS A 62 -13.53 -26.72 -10.68
C LYS A 62 -14.71 -25.81 -11.01
N THR A 63 -15.60 -26.23 -11.87
CA THR A 63 -16.80 -25.48 -12.23
C THR A 63 -18.04 -26.17 -11.68
N PRO A 64 -18.33 -26.00 -10.36
CA PRO A 64 -19.47 -26.68 -9.74
C PRO A 64 -20.79 -26.16 -10.30
N LYS A 65 -21.78 -27.07 -10.40
CA LYS A 65 -23.13 -26.76 -10.83
C LYS A 65 -24.13 -27.12 -9.75
N MET A 66 -25.35 -26.60 -9.84
CA MET A 66 -26.42 -26.93 -8.91
C MET A 66 -26.63 -28.44 -8.77
N ALA A 67 -26.52 -29.21 -9.87
CA ALA A 67 -26.66 -30.66 -9.89
C ALA A 67 -25.62 -31.42 -9.03
N ASN A 68 -24.48 -30.80 -8.73
CA ASN A 68 -23.44 -31.39 -7.86
C ASN A 68 -23.71 -31.19 -6.37
N PHE A 69 -24.66 -30.30 -5.99
CA PHE A 69 -24.97 -29.98 -4.62
C PHE A 69 -26.03 -30.93 -4.06
N LYS A 70 -25.76 -31.46 -2.86
CA LYS A 70 -26.68 -32.29 -2.08
C LYS A 70 -26.99 -31.62 -0.76
N ALA A 71 -28.21 -31.13 -0.58
CA ALA A 71 -28.64 -30.52 0.67
C ALA A 71 -28.57 -31.50 1.82
N SER A 72 -28.11 -31.03 2.99
CA SER A 72 -28.21 -31.78 4.24
C SER A 72 -29.64 -31.72 4.78
N SER A 73 -29.92 -32.50 5.84
CA SER A 73 -31.21 -32.46 6.54
C SER A 73 -31.38 -31.25 7.45
N VAL A 74 -30.31 -30.43 7.60
CA VAL A 74 -30.35 -29.19 8.38
C VAL A 74 -31.22 -28.18 7.64
N PRO A 75 -32.23 -27.56 8.26
CA PRO A 75 -33.04 -26.54 7.63
C PRO A 75 -32.17 -25.34 7.14
N ALA A 76 -32.55 -24.76 6.01
CA ALA A 76 -31.91 -23.55 5.54
C ALA A 76 -32.07 -22.40 6.54
N GLN A 77 -31.00 -21.66 6.77
CA GLN A 77 -31.06 -20.41 7.50
C GLN A 77 -31.56 -19.31 6.56
N VAL A 78 -32.47 -18.48 7.04
CA VAL A 78 -33.06 -17.39 6.24
C VAL A 78 -32.88 -16.08 6.95
N ILE A 79 -32.44 -15.07 6.20
CA ILE A 79 -32.37 -13.67 6.62
C ILE A 79 -33.14 -12.84 5.61
N GLU A 80 -34.03 -12.00 6.09
CA GLU A 80 -34.86 -11.12 5.27
C GLU A 80 -34.52 -9.66 5.54
N TRP A 81 -34.41 -8.91 4.47
CA TRP A 81 -34.21 -7.47 4.48
C TRP A 81 -35.35 -6.77 3.75
N GLN A 82 -35.76 -5.62 4.24
CA GLN A 82 -36.71 -4.75 3.58
C GLN A 82 -36.21 -3.33 3.53
N THR A 83 -36.66 -2.57 2.53
CA THR A 83 -36.42 -1.13 2.47
C THR A 83 -37.73 -0.39 2.65
N THR A 84 -37.68 0.69 3.45
CA THR A 84 -38.78 1.64 3.60
C THR A 84 -38.36 2.97 2.99
N LYS A 85 -39.27 3.63 2.32
CA LYS A 85 -38.97 4.91 1.65
C LYS A 85 -38.34 5.91 2.63
N GLY A 86 -37.05 6.22 2.42
CA GLY A 86 -36.28 7.15 3.24
C GLY A 86 -35.45 6.53 4.37
N GLU A 87 -35.58 5.24 4.69
CA GLU A 87 -34.87 4.58 5.80
C GLU A 87 -33.76 3.62 5.36
N GLY A 88 -33.70 3.29 4.05
CA GLY A 88 -32.75 2.32 3.51
C GLY A 88 -33.08 0.88 3.90
N TRP A 89 -32.14 -0.03 3.63
CA TRP A 89 -32.29 -1.47 3.89
C TRP A 89 -32.10 -1.81 5.36
N HIS A 90 -33.03 -2.60 5.96
CA HIS A 90 -32.96 -3.08 7.33
C HIS A 90 -33.44 -4.54 7.45
N VAL A 91 -32.92 -5.28 8.43
CA VAL A 91 -33.29 -6.69 8.69
C VAL A 91 -34.65 -6.77 9.34
N THR A 92 -35.55 -7.58 8.76
CA THR A 92 -36.90 -7.82 9.27
C THR A 92 -37.10 -9.24 9.82
N SER A 93 -36.24 -10.20 9.46
CA SER A 93 -36.31 -11.57 9.99
C SER A 93 -35.90 -11.66 11.46
N GLU A 94 -36.35 -12.69 12.15
CA GLU A 94 -35.91 -13.05 13.51
C GLU A 94 -34.41 -13.40 13.52
N ASN A 95 -33.98 -14.24 12.57
CA ASN A 95 -32.57 -14.55 12.38
C ASN A 95 -31.87 -13.36 11.73
N LYS A 96 -30.76 -12.87 12.33
CA LYS A 96 -30.00 -11.71 11.88
C LYS A 96 -28.57 -12.04 11.46
N ALA A 97 -28.12 -13.28 11.66
CA ALA A 97 -26.77 -13.72 11.34
C ALA A 97 -26.76 -15.19 10.89
N PHE A 98 -25.89 -15.54 9.96
CA PHE A 98 -25.65 -16.93 9.60
C PHE A 98 -24.60 -17.56 10.51
N LYS A 99 -24.88 -18.80 10.98
CA LYS A 99 -23.92 -19.62 11.73
C LYS A 99 -23.51 -20.80 10.88
N VAL A 100 -22.24 -20.96 10.63
CA VAL A 100 -21.74 -21.93 9.64
C VAL A 100 -20.60 -22.77 10.19
N LYS A 101 -20.46 -23.97 9.66
CA LYS A 101 -19.32 -24.86 9.91
C LYS A 101 -18.11 -24.41 9.11
N ASN A 102 -16.93 -24.51 9.70
CA ASN A 102 -15.69 -24.27 8.99
C ASN A 102 -15.30 -25.47 8.12
N GLY A 103 -14.72 -25.18 6.95
CA GLY A 103 -14.31 -26.20 6.00
C GLY A 103 -12.97 -26.86 6.32
N VAL A 104 -12.25 -26.43 7.38
CA VAL A 104 -11.02 -27.09 7.84
C VAL A 104 -11.39 -28.35 8.61
N ASP A 105 -12.28 -28.23 9.60
CA ASP A 105 -12.76 -29.36 10.39
C ASP A 105 -13.82 -30.18 9.63
N ASN A 106 -14.51 -29.56 8.68
CA ASN A 106 -15.60 -30.17 7.89
C ASN A 106 -15.34 -30.01 6.37
N PRO A 107 -14.31 -30.67 5.79
CA PRO A 107 -13.84 -30.40 4.43
C PRO A 107 -14.86 -30.68 3.33
N SER A 108 -15.86 -31.53 3.57
CA SER A 108 -16.92 -31.83 2.62
C SER A 108 -18.10 -30.83 2.66
N VAL A 109 -18.17 -29.99 3.70
CA VAL A 109 -19.29 -29.06 3.87
C VAL A 109 -19.16 -27.87 2.93
N VAL A 110 -20.23 -27.62 2.21
CA VAL A 110 -20.44 -26.40 1.40
C VAL A 110 -21.84 -25.87 1.67
N TYR A 111 -22.05 -24.61 1.41
CA TYR A 111 -23.35 -23.97 1.57
C TYR A 111 -23.85 -23.46 0.21
N LEU A 112 -25.14 -23.69 -0.06
CA LEU A 112 -25.85 -23.08 -1.17
C LEU A 112 -26.47 -21.77 -0.67
N LEU A 113 -26.01 -20.64 -1.21
CA LEU A 113 -26.61 -19.34 -1.02
C LEU A 113 -27.58 -19.07 -2.18
N LYS A 114 -28.85 -18.78 -1.85
CA LYS A 114 -29.88 -18.33 -2.80
C LYS A 114 -30.41 -16.98 -2.38
N MET A 115 -30.72 -16.14 -3.37
CA MET A 115 -31.30 -14.82 -3.16
C MET A 115 -32.58 -14.64 -3.96
N GLU A 116 -33.58 -14.06 -3.33
CA GLU A 116 -34.85 -13.73 -3.95
C GLU A 116 -35.19 -12.28 -3.67
N TYR A 117 -35.55 -11.54 -4.71
CA TYR A 117 -35.94 -10.14 -4.64
C TYR A 117 -37.41 -9.98 -4.99
N TYR A 118 -38.06 -9.06 -4.31
CA TYR A 118 -39.50 -8.83 -4.44
C TYR A 118 -39.79 -7.34 -4.56
N ASN A 119 -40.78 -7.01 -5.41
CA ASN A 119 -41.31 -5.66 -5.57
C ASN A 119 -42.28 -5.29 -4.44
N ASP A 120 -42.83 -4.09 -4.48
CA ASP A 120 -43.80 -3.57 -3.50
C ASP A 120 -45.13 -4.33 -3.45
N LYS A 121 -45.45 -5.12 -4.50
CA LYS A 121 -46.62 -6.00 -4.58
C LYS A 121 -46.35 -7.41 -4.00
N GLY A 122 -45.11 -7.69 -3.59
CA GLY A 122 -44.67 -8.99 -3.14
C GLY A 122 -44.43 -10.01 -4.26
N GLU A 123 -44.32 -9.57 -5.50
CA GLU A 123 -44.01 -10.42 -6.66
C GLU A 123 -42.50 -10.62 -6.76
N MET A 124 -42.07 -11.86 -7.01
CA MET A 124 -40.66 -12.19 -7.22
C MET A 124 -40.16 -11.59 -8.55
N MET A 125 -39.09 -10.83 -8.50
CA MET A 125 -38.59 -10.08 -9.63
C MET A 125 -37.20 -10.54 -10.15
N ASN A 126 -36.66 -11.65 -9.68
CA ASN A 126 -35.33 -12.14 -10.10
C ASN A 126 -35.19 -12.24 -11.62
N SER A 127 -36.25 -12.69 -12.34
CA SER A 127 -36.22 -12.80 -13.81
C SER A 127 -35.96 -11.47 -14.53
N GLN A 128 -36.30 -10.34 -13.91
CA GLN A 128 -36.08 -9.02 -14.51
C GLN A 128 -34.58 -8.71 -14.67
N PHE A 129 -33.72 -9.26 -13.80
CA PHE A 129 -32.27 -9.10 -13.86
C PHE A 129 -31.57 -10.03 -14.86
N PHE A 130 -32.29 -11.00 -15.43
CA PHE A 130 -31.77 -11.93 -16.43
C PHE A 130 -32.26 -11.62 -17.85
N ASN A 131 -33.49 -11.12 -18.00
CA ASN A 131 -34.15 -10.94 -19.28
C ASN A 131 -33.64 -9.68 -20.01
N LEU A 132 -33.87 -9.61 -21.31
CA LEU A 132 -33.59 -8.45 -22.17
C LEU A 132 -32.15 -7.91 -22.08
N GLY A 133 -31.17 -8.80 -21.88
CA GLY A 133 -29.77 -8.42 -21.80
C GLY A 133 -29.32 -7.93 -20.42
N GLN A 134 -30.23 -7.87 -19.44
CA GLN A 134 -29.90 -7.41 -18.08
C GLN A 134 -28.84 -8.31 -17.42
N ASP A 135 -28.73 -9.57 -17.82
CA ASP A 135 -27.67 -10.50 -17.41
C ASP A 135 -26.24 -10.02 -17.81
N LYS A 136 -26.11 -9.08 -18.72
CA LYS A 136 -24.80 -8.54 -19.16
C LYS A 136 -24.35 -7.33 -18.34
N ILE A 137 -25.24 -6.75 -17.57
CA ILE A 137 -24.97 -5.53 -16.79
C ILE A 137 -25.12 -5.74 -15.28
N HIS A 138 -25.71 -6.85 -14.83
CA HIS A 138 -25.87 -7.17 -13.42
C HIS A 138 -24.89 -8.23 -12.93
N GLN A 139 -24.32 -7.99 -11.73
CA GLN A 139 -23.50 -8.96 -11.01
C GLN A 139 -23.59 -8.68 -9.50
N HIS A 140 -23.81 -9.72 -8.71
CA HIS A 140 -23.62 -9.63 -7.27
C HIS A 140 -22.14 -9.74 -6.93
N PHE A 141 -21.73 -8.90 -5.99
CA PHE A 141 -20.43 -9.00 -5.35
C PHE A 141 -20.61 -9.41 -3.89
N PHE A 142 -19.76 -10.32 -3.46
CA PHE A 142 -19.71 -10.86 -2.12
C PHE A 142 -18.41 -10.39 -1.49
N SER A 143 -18.46 -9.26 -0.80
CA SER A 143 -17.26 -8.54 -0.35
C SER A 143 -17.13 -8.60 1.17
N MET A 144 -15.90 -8.52 1.65
CA MET A 144 -15.59 -8.26 3.05
C MET A 144 -14.87 -6.92 3.15
N PHE A 145 -15.13 -6.18 4.22
CA PHE A 145 -14.47 -4.93 4.52
C PHE A 145 -13.75 -5.04 5.86
N LYS A 146 -12.55 -4.49 5.95
CA LYS A 146 -11.80 -4.35 7.18
C LYS A 146 -11.71 -2.89 7.59
N GLN A 147 -11.71 -2.63 8.89
CA GLN A 147 -11.52 -1.29 9.43
C GLN A 147 -10.03 -0.98 9.46
N VAL A 148 -9.67 0.18 8.95
CA VAL A 148 -8.29 0.67 8.98
C VAL A 148 -8.26 2.09 9.51
N LYS A 149 -7.30 2.38 10.39
CA LYS A 149 -7.11 3.73 10.92
C LYS A 149 -6.15 4.52 10.04
N TYR A 150 -6.58 5.70 9.64
CA TYR A 150 -5.77 6.65 8.88
C TYR A 150 -5.82 8.03 9.56
N GLN A 151 -4.67 8.60 9.87
CA GLN A 151 -4.57 9.99 10.34
C GLN A 151 -5.58 10.35 11.46
N GLY A 152 -5.82 9.41 12.37
CA GLY A 152 -6.78 9.59 13.48
C GLY A 152 -8.24 9.25 13.17
N GLY A 153 -8.58 8.91 11.91
CA GLY A 153 -9.90 8.42 11.52
C GLY A 153 -9.94 6.90 11.33
N ILE A 154 -11.13 6.34 11.25
CA ILE A 154 -11.38 4.94 10.88
C ILE A 154 -12.01 4.93 9.49
N SER A 155 -11.42 4.17 8.58
CA SER A 155 -11.97 3.93 7.24
C SER A 155 -12.28 2.46 7.02
N SER A 156 -13.40 2.17 6.35
CA SER A 156 -13.77 0.81 5.94
C SER A 156 -13.19 0.55 4.55
N VAL A 157 -12.32 -0.42 4.42
CA VAL A 157 -11.63 -0.76 3.17
C VAL A 157 -12.02 -2.16 2.72
N ARG A 158 -12.34 -2.31 1.43
CA ARG A 158 -12.64 -3.63 0.84
C ARG A 158 -11.39 -4.51 0.85
N VAL A 159 -11.55 -5.76 1.27
CA VAL A 159 -10.51 -6.78 1.15
C VAL A 159 -10.41 -7.19 -0.32
N THR A 160 -9.24 -7.06 -0.89
CA THR A 160 -8.97 -7.33 -2.32
C THR A 160 -8.00 -8.50 -2.54
N ASP A 161 -7.34 -8.98 -1.50
CA ASP A 161 -6.60 -10.24 -1.53
C ASP A 161 -7.55 -11.39 -1.16
N LYS A 162 -7.76 -12.31 -2.12
CA LYS A 162 -8.59 -13.51 -1.90
C LYS A 162 -8.12 -14.34 -0.70
N ALA A 163 -6.82 -14.39 -0.44
CA ALA A 163 -6.26 -15.18 0.65
C ALA A 163 -6.63 -14.64 2.06
N GLU A 164 -7.00 -13.36 2.16
CA GLU A 164 -7.49 -12.77 3.41
C GLU A 164 -8.95 -13.14 3.72
N LEU A 165 -9.73 -13.54 2.71
CA LEU A 165 -11.14 -13.87 2.90
C LEU A 165 -11.31 -15.14 3.74
N PRO A 166 -12.25 -15.17 4.70
CA PRO A 166 -12.58 -16.38 5.46
C PRO A 166 -13.51 -17.34 4.70
N TYR A 167 -13.80 -17.06 3.44
CA TYR A 167 -14.67 -17.84 2.57
C TYR A 167 -14.17 -17.83 1.13
N ASP A 168 -14.62 -18.82 0.37
CA ASP A 168 -14.55 -18.85 -1.11
C ASP A 168 -15.95 -19.01 -1.68
N TYR A 169 -16.21 -18.47 -2.86
CA TYR A 169 -17.53 -18.45 -3.49
C TYR A 169 -17.45 -18.84 -4.96
N ARG A 170 -18.45 -19.58 -5.44
CA ARG A 170 -18.63 -19.99 -6.84
C ARG A 170 -20.01 -19.62 -7.33
N TYR A 171 -20.09 -18.89 -8.41
CA TYR A 171 -21.34 -18.63 -9.11
C TYR A 171 -21.85 -19.90 -9.79
N ILE A 172 -23.12 -20.25 -9.57
CA ILE A 172 -23.75 -21.44 -10.16
C ILE A 172 -25.05 -21.13 -10.88
N ASP A 173 -25.27 -19.86 -11.23
CA ASP A 173 -26.48 -19.42 -11.93
C ASP A 173 -26.67 -20.13 -13.27
N GLU A 174 -27.95 -20.29 -13.65
CA GLU A 174 -28.39 -20.78 -14.96
C GLU A 174 -29.32 -19.76 -15.62
N LEU A 175 -29.23 -19.63 -16.93
CA LEU A 175 -30.12 -18.83 -17.76
C LEU A 175 -30.81 -19.72 -18.78
N ASN A 176 -32.15 -19.82 -18.73
CA ASN A 176 -32.95 -20.68 -19.59
C ASN A 176 -32.45 -22.13 -19.63
N GLY A 177 -32.08 -22.69 -18.47
CA GLY A 177 -31.55 -24.05 -18.31
C GLY A 177 -30.10 -24.22 -18.79
N THR A 178 -29.44 -23.16 -19.20
CA THR A 178 -28.02 -23.17 -19.56
C THR A 178 -27.19 -22.63 -18.41
N PHE A 179 -26.17 -23.39 -17.98
CA PHE A 179 -25.24 -22.97 -16.95
C PHE A 179 -24.40 -21.77 -17.44
N ILE A 180 -24.43 -20.67 -16.70
CA ILE A 180 -23.69 -19.47 -16.99
C ILE A 180 -22.58 -19.21 -15.96
N GLY A 181 -22.76 -19.58 -14.70
CA GLY A 181 -21.78 -19.60 -13.62
C GLY A 181 -20.73 -18.50 -13.67
N GLU A 182 -19.47 -18.90 -13.69
CA GLU A 182 -18.32 -17.98 -13.67
C GLU A 182 -18.12 -17.21 -15.00
N THR A 183 -18.72 -17.65 -16.10
CA THR A 183 -18.55 -17.01 -17.41
C THR A 183 -19.47 -15.80 -17.60
N ASN A 184 -20.63 -15.81 -16.93
CA ASN A 184 -21.56 -14.68 -16.90
C ASN A 184 -22.19 -14.57 -15.50
N PRO A 185 -21.39 -14.25 -14.46
CA PRO A 185 -21.78 -14.34 -13.09
C PRO A 185 -22.93 -13.38 -12.75
N MET A 186 -24.04 -13.91 -12.22
CA MET A 186 -25.17 -13.13 -11.73
C MET A 186 -25.20 -13.12 -10.19
N GLY A 187 -25.04 -14.28 -9.57
CA GLY A 187 -24.93 -14.46 -8.13
C GLY A 187 -26.24 -14.62 -7.39
N PHE A 188 -27.35 -14.87 -8.08
CA PHE A 188 -28.61 -15.25 -7.42
C PHE A 188 -28.55 -16.63 -6.79
N GLN A 189 -27.65 -17.49 -7.31
CA GLN A 189 -27.30 -18.78 -6.75
C GLN A 189 -25.80 -18.97 -6.75
N GLY A 190 -25.26 -19.40 -5.60
CA GLY A 190 -23.84 -19.68 -5.49
C GLY A 190 -23.50 -20.67 -4.40
N LEU A 191 -22.37 -21.33 -4.55
CA LEU A 191 -21.80 -22.19 -3.52
C LEU A 191 -20.75 -21.41 -2.74
N ILE A 192 -20.83 -21.49 -1.42
CA ILE A 192 -19.89 -20.83 -0.52
C ILE A 192 -19.26 -21.87 0.41
N LYS A 193 -17.95 -21.76 0.60
CA LYS A 193 -17.16 -22.57 1.53
C LYS A 193 -16.45 -21.65 2.51
N PHE A 194 -16.56 -21.93 3.80
CA PHE A 194 -15.91 -21.13 4.84
C PHE A 194 -14.57 -21.78 5.21
N VAL A 195 -13.48 -21.07 4.98
CA VAL A 195 -12.12 -21.63 4.98
C VAL A 195 -11.27 -21.24 6.19
N LYS A 196 -11.76 -20.36 7.07
CA LYS A 196 -11.05 -19.93 8.28
C LYS A 196 -11.93 -20.16 9.52
N PRO A 197 -11.58 -21.10 10.40
CA PRO A 197 -12.38 -21.42 11.59
C PRO A 197 -12.35 -20.30 12.64
N GLY A 198 -13.39 -20.24 13.49
CA GLY A 198 -13.47 -19.36 14.64
C GLY A 198 -13.48 -17.85 14.27
N ARG A 199 -14.10 -17.49 13.15
CA ARG A 199 -14.19 -16.11 12.67
C ARG A 199 -15.60 -15.56 12.72
N GLU A 200 -15.69 -14.28 13.08
CA GLU A 200 -16.88 -13.47 12.89
C GLU A 200 -16.55 -12.35 11.89
N PHE A 201 -17.40 -12.19 10.90
CA PHE A 201 -17.24 -11.14 9.90
C PHE A 201 -18.59 -10.74 9.29
N THR A 202 -18.59 -9.63 8.56
CA THR A 202 -19.77 -9.18 7.81
C THR A 202 -19.55 -9.40 6.32
N LEU A 203 -20.40 -10.21 5.70
CA LEU A 203 -20.47 -10.38 4.25
C LEU A 203 -21.31 -9.24 3.67
N SER A 204 -20.71 -8.38 2.87
CA SER A 204 -21.44 -7.37 2.08
C SER A 204 -21.89 -8.01 0.77
N ILE A 205 -23.18 -7.99 0.51
CA ILE A 205 -23.78 -8.42 -0.76
C ILE A 205 -24.25 -7.18 -1.48
N ASP A 206 -23.59 -6.90 -2.60
CA ASP A 206 -23.84 -5.71 -3.40
C ASP A 206 -24.26 -6.14 -4.81
N LEU A 207 -25.45 -5.76 -5.28
CA LEU A 207 -25.85 -5.97 -6.68
C LEU A 207 -25.47 -4.75 -7.50
N LEU A 208 -24.51 -4.95 -8.40
CA LEU A 208 -24.09 -3.94 -9.37
C LEU A 208 -25.05 -3.92 -10.56
N HIS A 209 -25.43 -2.71 -10.96
CA HIS A 209 -25.99 -2.37 -12.25
C HIS A 209 -24.95 -1.55 -13.02
N ALA A 210 -24.26 -2.17 -13.98
CA ALA A 210 -23.25 -1.49 -14.79
C ALA A 210 -23.90 -0.55 -15.81
N ALA A 211 -23.25 0.55 -16.12
CA ALA A 211 -23.78 1.53 -17.08
C ALA A 211 -23.86 1.00 -18.53
N GLU A 212 -22.98 0.09 -18.89
CA GLU A 212 -22.93 -0.49 -20.26
C GLU A 212 -22.70 -2.00 -20.24
N SER A 213 -21.69 -2.47 -19.47
CA SER A 213 -21.30 -3.88 -19.39
C SER A 213 -20.61 -4.17 -18.08
N LYS A 214 -20.86 -5.33 -17.48
CA LYS A 214 -20.14 -5.83 -16.30
C LYS A 214 -18.78 -6.47 -16.63
N PHE A 215 -18.51 -6.71 -17.90
CA PHE A 215 -17.26 -7.30 -18.36
C PHE A 215 -16.19 -6.23 -18.55
N GLY A 216 -14.94 -6.60 -18.22
CA GLY A 216 -13.79 -5.77 -18.49
C GLY A 216 -13.42 -5.72 -19.97
N ASP A 217 -12.42 -4.92 -20.33
CA ASP A 217 -11.93 -4.78 -21.70
C ASP A 217 -11.34 -6.10 -22.25
N ASP A 218 -10.98 -7.04 -21.38
CA ASP A 218 -10.55 -8.40 -21.70
C ASP A 218 -11.72 -9.40 -21.89
N GLY A 219 -12.96 -8.92 -21.80
CA GLY A 219 -14.18 -9.71 -21.90
C GLY A 219 -14.48 -10.58 -20.68
N LYS A 220 -13.74 -10.41 -19.57
CA LYS A 220 -13.94 -11.18 -18.35
C LYS A 220 -14.72 -10.39 -17.29
N PRO A 221 -15.54 -11.07 -16.46
CA PRO A 221 -16.19 -10.43 -15.34
C PRO A 221 -15.18 -10.18 -14.20
N SER A 222 -15.50 -9.25 -13.32
CA SER A 222 -14.74 -9.04 -12.09
C SER A 222 -14.88 -10.24 -11.14
N PRO A 223 -13.87 -10.54 -10.30
CA PRO A 223 -13.97 -11.57 -9.28
C PRO A 223 -15.05 -11.23 -8.24
N PHE A 224 -15.67 -12.25 -7.64
CA PHE A 224 -16.83 -12.11 -6.77
C PHE A 224 -16.65 -11.14 -5.59
N TYR A 225 -15.43 -10.92 -5.12
CA TYR A 225 -15.11 -10.11 -3.94
C TYR A 225 -14.59 -8.70 -4.27
N ASN A 226 -14.17 -8.45 -5.52
CA ASN A 226 -13.47 -7.23 -5.89
C ASN A 226 -13.92 -6.71 -7.27
N PRO A 227 -14.99 -5.88 -7.33
CA PRO A 227 -15.42 -5.26 -8.57
C PRO A 227 -14.35 -4.35 -9.15
N ALA A 228 -14.18 -4.38 -10.47
CA ALA A 228 -13.25 -3.50 -11.16
C ALA A 228 -13.56 -2.02 -10.86
N ARG A 229 -12.53 -1.19 -10.74
CA ARG A 229 -12.66 0.25 -10.42
C ARG A 229 -13.61 0.98 -11.35
N LYS A 230 -13.57 0.68 -12.66
CA LYS A 230 -14.48 1.25 -13.66
C LYS A 230 -15.94 0.99 -13.28
N LEU A 231 -16.28 -0.24 -12.90
CA LEU A 231 -17.64 -0.61 -12.50
C LEU A 231 -18.09 0.13 -11.23
N VAL A 232 -17.20 0.27 -10.24
CA VAL A 232 -17.50 1.00 -9.00
C VAL A 232 -17.76 2.48 -9.26
N SER A 233 -17.01 3.09 -10.20
CA SER A 233 -17.10 4.52 -10.49
C SER A 233 -18.25 4.91 -11.43
N THR A 234 -18.70 4.01 -12.30
CA THR A 234 -19.71 4.30 -13.33
C THR A 234 -21.04 3.59 -13.09
N GLY A 235 -21.04 2.47 -12.39
CA GLY A 235 -22.24 1.67 -12.08
C GLY A 235 -23.10 2.26 -10.98
N GLN A 236 -24.27 1.65 -10.79
CA GLN A 236 -25.17 1.87 -9.65
C GLN A 236 -25.23 0.60 -8.80
N TRP A 237 -25.70 0.74 -7.57
CA TRP A 237 -25.86 -0.37 -6.65
C TRP A 237 -27.34 -0.52 -6.30
N ASP A 238 -28.00 -1.52 -6.85
CA ASP A 238 -29.43 -1.78 -6.61
C ASP A 238 -29.68 -2.39 -5.24
N ILE A 239 -28.72 -3.21 -4.77
CA ILE A 239 -28.74 -3.83 -3.44
C ILE A 239 -27.40 -3.55 -2.75
N ASN A 240 -27.48 -3.22 -1.47
CA ASN A 240 -26.33 -3.15 -0.57
C ASN A 240 -26.76 -3.59 0.82
N VAL A 241 -26.52 -4.86 1.15
CA VAL A 241 -26.88 -5.43 2.44
C VAL A 241 -25.67 -6.05 3.11
N LYS A 242 -25.73 -6.16 4.43
CA LYS A 242 -24.62 -6.64 5.26
C LYS A 242 -25.11 -7.80 6.13
N LEU A 243 -24.60 -9.00 5.83
CA LEU A 243 -24.98 -10.23 6.52
C LEU A 243 -23.87 -10.62 7.51
N PRO A 244 -24.11 -10.55 8.82
CA PRO A 244 -23.18 -11.08 9.81
C PRO A 244 -23.06 -12.61 9.67
N ILE A 245 -21.84 -13.12 9.74
CA ILE A 245 -21.51 -14.54 9.64
C ILE A 245 -20.61 -14.93 10.80
N THR A 246 -20.96 -16.01 11.50
CA THR A 246 -20.13 -16.65 12.53
C THR A 246 -19.72 -18.03 12.02
N ILE A 247 -18.42 -18.24 11.83
CA ILE A 247 -17.82 -19.53 11.46
C ILE A 247 -17.42 -20.24 12.75
N ASP A 248 -17.86 -21.48 12.92
CA ASP A 248 -17.51 -22.29 14.09
C ASP A 248 -16.03 -22.68 14.16
N GLY A 249 -15.64 -23.34 15.25
CA GLY A 249 -14.29 -23.81 15.50
C GLY A 249 -13.42 -22.83 16.28
N GLN A 250 -12.16 -23.20 16.48
CA GLN A 250 -11.16 -22.35 17.11
C GLN A 250 -10.26 -21.74 16.05
N SER A 251 -10.05 -20.44 16.13
CA SER A 251 -9.10 -19.76 15.27
C SER A 251 -7.68 -20.23 15.63
N ASN A 252 -7.04 -20.96 14.71
CA ASN A 252 -5.61 -21.30 14.80
C ASN A 252 -4.70 -20.18 14.29
N GLU A 253 -5.28 -19.14 13.71
CA GLU A 253 -4.51 -17.96 13.33
C GLU A 253 -4.21 -17.15 14.59
N ARG A 254 -2.96 -16.77 14.78
CA ARG A 254 -2.64 -15.62 15.63
C ARG A 254 -3.61 -14.52 15.23
N ALA A 255 -4.26 -13.89 16.21
CA ALA A 255 -5.14 -12.76 15.94
C ALA A 255 -4.44 -11.89 14.91
N GLU A 256 -5.03 -11.78 13.69
CA GLU A 256 -4.49 -10.88 12.67
C GLU A 256 -4.36 -9.55 13.38
N LEU A 257 -3.14 -8.99 13.38
CA LEU A 257 -2.95 -7.66 13.94
C LEU A 257 -3.94 -6.76 13.21
N ASP A 258 -4.97 -6.34 13.92
CA ASP A 258 -5.96 -5.42 13.39
C ASP A 258 -5.20 -4.21 12.85
N PRO A 259 -5.20 -3.92 11.53
CA PRO A 259 -4.48 -2.77 10.99
C PRO A 259 -4.99 -1.47 11.59
N SER A 260 -6.15 -1.48 12.26
CA SER A 260 -6.61 -0.37 13.11
C SER A 260 -5.72 -0.16 14.32
N LEU A 261 -4.88 -1.14 14.69
CA LEU A 261 -3.98 -1.06 15.85
C LEU A 261 -2.69 -0.30 15.57
N PHE A 262 -2.24 -0.12 14.31
CA PHE A 262 -1.08 0.74 14.02
C PHE A 262 -1.45 2.20 14.28
N ASN A 263 -1.24 2.59 15.50
CA ASN A 263 -1.51 3.93 16.02
C ASN A 263 -0.30 4.43 16.79
N PRO A 264 0.78 4.79 16.10
CA PRO A 264 2.00 5.22 16.77
C PRO A 264 1.77 6.54 17.48
N ALA A 265 2.26 6.63 18.71
CA ALA A 265 2.32 7.86 19.48
C ALA A 265 3.71 8.49 19.43
N LYS A 266 4.73 7.68 19.18
CA LYS A 266 6.13 8.10 19.13
C LYS A 266 6.87 7.39 18.00
N ALA A 267 7.77 8.11 17.33
CA ALA A 267 8.75 7.57 16.40
C ALA A 267 10.16 7.87 16.91
N VAL A 268 11.05 6.90 16.81
CA VAL A 268 12.48 7.06 17.13
C VAL A 268 13.27 6.74 15.88
N ILE A 269 14.10 7.69 15.47
CA ILE A 269 14.96 7.57 14.29
C ILE A 269 16.41 7.50 14.78
N GLU A 270 17.12 6.50 14.31
CA GLU A 270 18.54 6.33 14.55
C GLU A 270 19.31 6.45 13.25
N ILE A 271 20.40 7.21 13.27
CA ILE A 271 21.28 7.45 12.12
C ILE A 271 22.71 7.13 12.53
N TYR A 272 23.34 6.23 11.75
CA TYR A 272 24.70 5.77 11.99
C TYR A 272 25.58 6.08 10.79
N ASN A 273 26.77 6.61 11.04
CA ASN A 273 27.75 6.82 9.98
C ASN A 273 28.54 5.53 9.74
N GLY A 274 28.77 5.21 8.46
CA GLY A 274 29.42 3.97 8.13
C GLY A 274 29.90 3.84 6.69
N HIS A 275 30.20 2.63 6.32
CA HIS A 275 30.67 2.23 5.01
C HIS A 275 30.05 0.88 4.60
N LEU A 276 30.27 0.46 3.38
CA LEU A 276 29.69 -0.76 2.82
C LEU A 276 30.72 -1.84 2.62
N HIS A 277 30.39 -3.06 3.05
CA HIS A 277 31.10 -4.31 2.71
C HIS A 277 30.42 -5.08 1.57
N GLY A 278 29.68 -4.41 0.72
CA GLY A 278 28.87 -4.93 -0.37
C GLY A 278 27.56 -4.13 -0.50
N PRO A 279 26.71 -4.45 -1.48
CA PRO A 279 25.54 -3.62 -1.80
C PRO A 279 24.55 -3.40 -0.65
N HIS A 280 24.47 -4.35 0.29
CA HIS A 280 23.50 -4.34 1.39
C HIS A 280 24.14 -4.56 2.77
N ALA A 281 25.46 -4.62 2.82
CA ALA A 281 26.19 -4.84 4.05
C ALA A 281 26.74 -3.51 4.59
N PHE A 282 25.88 -2.72 5.20
CA PHE A 282 26.29 -1.52 5.94
C PHE A 282 27.03 -1.92 7.22
N HIS A 283 28.13 -1.25 7.47
CA HIS A 283 28.88 -1.35 8.71
C HIS A 283 29.13 0.04 9.31
N GLN A 284 28.84 0.22 10.57
CA GLN A 284 29.08 1.46 11.29
C GLN A 284 30.59 1.75 11.40
N ASN A 285 31.00 3.00 11.19
CA ASN A 285 32.37 3.42 11.41
C ASN A 285 32.69 3.42 12.91
N SER A 286 33.83 2.82 13.26
CA SER A 286 34.43 3.05 14.57
C SER A 286 34.96 4.48 14.67
N ILE A 287 34.68 5.14 15.79
CA ILE A 287 35.05 6.52 16.02
C ILE A 287 35.87 6.60 17.31
N PRO A 288 37.07 7.26 17.29
CA PRO A 288 37.84 7.48 18.51
C PRO A 288 37.00 8.23 19.57
N LYS A 289 37.18 7.88 20.83
CA LYS A 289 36.37 8.44 21.94
C LYS A 289 36.55 9.95 22.14
N GLU A 290 37.71 10.49 21.73
CA GLU A 290 38.05 11.90 21.80
C GLU A 290 37.38 12.75 20.73
N VAL A 291 36.93 12.14 19.62
CA VAL A 291 36.22 12.82 18.53
C VAL A 291 34.84 13.25 19.06
N LYS A 292 34.53 14.51 18.93
CA LYS A 292 33.28 15.10 19.45
C LYS A 292 32.23 15.37 18.36
N TYR A 293 32.66 15.64 17.13
CA TYR A 293 31.80 16.18 16.08
C TYR A 293 31.78 15.32 14.82
N ILE A 294 32.94 14.88 14.34
CA ILE A 294 33.06 14.10 13.10
C ILE A 294 32.42 12.72 13.28
N GLY A 295 31.56 12.32 12.32
CA GLY A 295 31.01 10.96 12.24
C GLY A 295 30.02 10.58 13.35
N ARG A 296 29.45 11.54 14.08
CA ARG A 296 28.50 11.27 15.17
C ARG A 296 27.25 10.55 14.69
N ASN A 297 26.75 9.65 15.53
CA ASN A 297 25.45 9.03 15.37
C ASN A 297 24.37 9.92 15.99
N TYR A 298 23.14 9.78 15.51
CA TYR A 298 22.00 10.53 16.00
C TYR A 298 20.90 9.60 16.43
N LYS A 299 20.20 9.98 17.51
CA LYS A 299 18.95 9.40 17.94
C LYS A 299 17.94 10.52 18.10
N LEU A 300 16.89 10.51 17.29
CA LEU A 300 15.88 11.55 17.23
C LEU A 300 14.53 10.97 17.68
N THR A 301 13.83 11.68 18.53
CA THR A 301 12.51 11.29 19.01
C THR A 301 11.45 12.27 18.52
N TYR A 302 10.34 11.75 18.04
CA TYR A 302 9.18 12.52 17.60
C TYR A 302 7.94 11.98 18.28
N THR A 303 7.08 12.87 18.76
CA THR A 303 5.77 12.53 19.36
C THR A 303 4.66 12.96 18.42
N LEU A 304 3.64 12.12 18.23
CA LEU A 304 2.49 12.44 17.40
C LEU A 304 1.45 13.20 18.23
N GLU A 305 1.35 14.51 17.99
CA GLU A 305 0.44 15.42 18.68
C GLU A 305 -0.51 16.09 17.70
N ASN A 306 -1.81 16.00 17.94
CA ASN A 306 -2.84 16.65 17.10
C ASN A 306 -2.65 16.39 15.58
N GLY A 307 -2.26 15.16 15.21
CA GLY A 307 -2.04 14.77 13.81
C GLY A 307 -0.75 15.30 13.17
N LYS A 308 0.22 15.74 13.98
CA LYS A 308 1.54 16.20 13.52
C LYS A 308 2.65 15.57 14.34
N TRP A 309 3.76 15.25 13.72
CA TRP A 309 4.97 14.83 14.42
C TRP A 309 5.71 16.05 14.97
N VAL A 310 5.90 16.07 16.27
CA VAL A 310 6.61 17.12 17.01
C VAL A 310 7.95 16.56 17.47
N ALA A 311 9.03 17.25 17.11
CA ALA A 311 10.38 16.87 17.53
C ALA A 311 10.56 17.10 19.03
N ASP A 312 11.20 16.14 19.72
CA ASP A 312 11.59 16.30 21.11
C ASP A 312 12.61 17.45 21.26
N ALA A 313 12.49 18.20 22.35
CA ALA A 313 13.39 19.32 22.64
C ALA A 313 14.86 18.90 22.84
N GLN A 314 15.11 17.61 23.16
CA GLN A 314 16.46 17.04 23.28
C GLN A 314 17.08 16.64 21.94
N ASN A 315 16.31 16.63 20.84
CA ASN A 315 16.85 16.34 19.53
C ASN A 315 17.91 17.37 19.13
N ALA A 316 18.89 16.91 18.35
CA ALA A 316 19.80 17.82 17.67
C ALA A 316 19.00 18.78 16.76
N LYS A 317 19.35 20.06 16.77
CA LYS A 317 18.70 21.07 15.91
C LYS A 317 18.84 20.78 14.42
N SER A 318 19.90 20.09 14.07
CA SER A 318 20.16 19.58 12.72
C SER A 318 20.99 18.31 12.82
N VAL A 319 20.74 17.35 11.93
CA VAL A 319 21.58 16.19 11.73
C VAL A 319 22.72 16.59 10.80
N ASN A 320 23.92 16.74 11.37
CA ASN A 320 25.12 17.14 10.62
C ASN A 320 25.87 15.89 10.17
N LEU A 321 25.88 15.63 8.85
CA LEU A 321 26.54 14.49 8.25
C LEU A 321 27.55 14.94 7.20
N MET A 322 28.53 14.11 6.98
CA MET A 322 29.32 14.18 5.73
C MET A 322 28.51 13.53 4.60
N GLY A 323 28.75 13.98 3.39
CA GLY A 323 28.32 13.32 2.17
C GLY A 323 29.52 12.78 1.40
N SER A 324 29.26 12.33 0.19
CA SER A 324 30.31 11.91 -0.73
C SER A 324 29.80 12.03 -2.16
N ASN A 325 30.41 12.92 -2.93
CA ASN A 325 30.05 13.11 -4.34
C ASN A 325 30.27 11.84 -5.19
N ASN A 326 31.14 10.93 -4.73
CA ASN A 326 31.34 9.63 -5.34
C ASN A 326 30.58 8.48 -4.67
N GLY A 327 29.83 8.77 -3.60
CA GLY A 327 28.96 7.81 -2.90
C GLY A 327 29.67 6.78 -2.01
N HIS A 328 30.91 7.02 -1.60
CA HIS A 328 31.66 6.13 -0.70
C HIS A 328 31.17 6.25 0.76
N TYR A 329 30.78 7.45 1.18
CA TYR A 329 30.28 7.68 2.53
C TYR A 329 28.77 7.45 2.60
N VAL A 330 28.33 6.65 3.56
CA VAL A 330 26.93 6.27 3.72
C VAL A 330 26.48 6.48 5.16
N SER A 331 25.18 6.68 5.33
CA SER A 331 24.56 6.84 6.65
C SER A 331 23.39 5.87 6.78
N ALA A 332 23.45 4.93 7.73
CA ALA A 332 22.33 4.06 8.01
C ALA A 332 21.18 4.84 8.65
N PHE A 333 19.99 4.39 8.39
CA PHE A 333 18.74 4.89 8.91
C PHE A 333 17.92 3.72 9.44
N VAL A 334 17.44 3.85 10.68
CA VAL A 334 16.51 2.92 11.31
C VAL A 334 15.38 3.74 11.94
N ILE A 335 14.14 3.32 11.76
CA ILE A 335 12.99 3.94 12.40
C ILE A 335 12.18 2.91 13.19
N HIS A 336 11.87 3.25 14.42
CA HIS A 336 11.00 2.50 15.31
C HIS A 336 9.75 3.29 15.63
N TYR A 337 8.62 2.61 15.71
CA TYR A 337 7.35 3.19 16.12
C TYR A 337 6.88 2.61 17.45
N TYR A 338 6.39 3.48 18.33
CA TYR A 338 5.92 3.11 19.66
C TYR A 338 4.48 3.57 19.88
N ASP A 339 3.71 2.78 20.61
CA ASP A 339 2.37 3.16 21.08
C ASP A 339 2.43 4.15 22.26
N LYS A 340 1.25 4.56 22.76
CA LYS A 340 1.17 5.46 23.94
C LYS A 340 1.71 4.84 25.23
N ALA A 341 1.74 3.52 25.33
CA ALA A 341 2.28 2.80 26.49
C ALA A 341 3.81 2.62 26.41
N GLY A 342 4.41 2.96 25.24
CA GLY A 342 5.85 2.83 25.00
C GLY A 342 6.28 1.46 24.46
N HIS A 343 5.35 0.61 24.04
CA HIS A 343 5.68 -0.65 23.38
C HIS A 343 6.09 -0.38 21.92
N ASP A 344 7.15 -1.07 21.47
CA ASP A 344 7.54 -1.05 20.07
C ASP A 344 6.48 -1.79 19.23
N ILE A 345 5.86 -1.07 18.31
CA ILE A 345 4.82 -1.58 17.40
C ILE A 345 5.26 -1.63 15.94
N THR A 346 6.55 -1.51 15.66
CA THR A 346 7.11 -1.54 14.29
C THR A 346 6.76 -2.83 13.56
N SER A 347 6.65 -3.95 14.28
CA SER A 347 6.21 -5.24 13.73
C SER A 347 4.82 -5.18 13.08
N GLN A 348 3.95 -4.25 13.48
CA GLN A 348 2.62 -4.09 12.90
C GLN A 348 2.63 -3.62 11.44
N ILE A 349 3.74 -3.07 10.94
CA ILE A 349 3.87 -2.67 9.54
C ILE A 349 4.85 -3.56 8.74
N THR A 350 5.55 -4.47 9.42
CA THR A 350 6.59 -5.31 8.81
C THR A 350 6.23 -6.80 8.78
N GLU A 351 5.18 -7.22 9.50
CA GLU A 351 4.78 -8.61 9.66
C GLU A 351 3.32 -8.82 9.23
N ASN A 352 2.87 -10.07 9.23
CA ASN A 352 1.48 -10.47 8.99
C ASN A 352 0.88 -9.94 7.68
N ARG A 353 1.70 -9.86 6.62
CA ARG A 353 1.36 -9.32 5.28
C ARG A 353 1.12 -7.81 5.23
N GLU A 354 1.19 -7.10 6.37
CA GLU A 354 1.12 -5.64 6.34
C GLU A 354 2.35 -5.03 5.64
N ASP A 355 3.47 -5.74 5.61
CA ASP A 355 4.66 -5.43 4.81
C ASP A 355 4.37 -5.22 3.32
N SER A 356 3.32 -5.85 2.77
CA SER A 356 2.88 -5.63 1.38
C SER A 356 2.08 -4.35 1.17
N HIS A 357 1.69 -3.67 2.24
CA HIS A 357 0.90 -2.44 2.21
C HIS A 357 1.72 -1.20 2.54
N TYR A 358 2.73 -1.30 3.42
CA TYR A 358 3.48 -0.15 3.91
C TYR A 358 4.77 0.10 3.13
N GLN A 359 5.05 1.39 2.88
CA GLN A 359 6.34 1.84 2.33
C GLN A 359 6.64 3.25 2.83
N HIS A 360 7.86 3.46 3.34
CA HIS A 360 8.38 4.80 3.56
C HIS A 360 8.88 5.40 2.25
N PHE A 361 8.59 6.69 2.09
CA PHE A 361 9.15 7.53 1.05
C PHE A 361 9.99 8.63 1.69
N PHE A 362 11.09 8.95 1.05
CA PHE A 362 12.05 9.95 1.51
C PHE A 362 12.16 11.04 0.47
N MET A 363 11.82 12.25 0.85
CA MET A 363 11.86 13.42 -0.03
C MET A 363 12.63 14.55 0.65
N VAL A 364 13.06 15.53 -0.11
CA VAL A 364 13.77 16.68 0.42
C VAL A 364 13.05 17.97 0.05
N ASP A 365 13.01 18.89 0.99
CA ASP A 365 12.46 20.23 0.79
C ASP A 365 13.36 21.30 1.42
N ASN A 366 13.15 22.53 1.02
CA ASN A 366 13.78 23.71 1.59
C ASN A 366 15.32 23.70 1.49
N ILE A 367 15.86 23.28 0.33
CA ILE A 367 17.29 23.18 0.13
C ILE A 367 17.93 24.55 0.02
N ARG A 368 19.05 24.70 0.70
CA ARG A 368 19.88 25.90 0.71
C ARG A 368 21.35 25.53 0.93
N PRO A 369 22.31 26.41 0.61
CA PRO A 369 23.70 26.21 0.99
C PRO A 369 23.86 26.08 2.52
N SER A 370 24.83 25.28 2.97
CA SER A 370 25.11 25.07 4.41
C SER A 370 25.47 26.36 5.14
N TYR A 371 26.12 27.30 4.47
CA TYR A 371 26.58 28.56 5.03
C TYR A 371 25.55 29.69 4.95
N GLY A 372 24.27 29.32 4.88
CA GLY A 372 23.21 30.28 4.68
C GLY A 372 23.05 30.69 3.21
N GLY A 373 21.91 31.20 2.88
CA GLY A 373 21.59 31.59 1.52
C GLY A 373 20.12 31.40 1.20
N LYS A 374 19.75 31.73 -0.04
CA LYS A 374 18.37 31.59 -0.50
C LYS A 374 18.06 30.14 -0.81
N LYS A 375 16.78 29.77 -0.62
CA LYS A 375 16.23 28.47 -1.06
C LYS A 375 16.54 28.25 -2.55
N GLU A 376 17.02 27.06 -2.87
CA GLU A 376 17.26 26.65 -4.26
C GLU A 376 15.96 26.09 -4.85
N ASN A 377 15.65 26.49 -6.09
CA ASN A 377 14.45 26.04 -6.82
C ASN A 377 14.81 24.90 -7.80
N ASN A 378 15.45 23.85 -7.29
CA ASN A 378 15.82 22.71 -8.11
C ASN A 378 14.89 21.52 -7.83
N ASP A 379 14.61 20.72 -8.84
CA ASP A 379 14.00 19.40 -8.65
C ASP A 379 15.07 18.45 -8.11
N VAL A 380 15.06 18.27 -6.80
CA VAL A 380 16.09 17.57 -6.05
C VAL A 380 15.61 16.20 -5.52
N ASN A 381 14.32 15.89 -5.66
CA ASN A 381 13.77 14.59 -5.32
C ASN A 381 14.13 13.57 -6.41
N SER A 382 15.41 13.26 -6.49
CA SER A 382 15.96 12.36 -7.48
C SER A 382 17.17 11.58 -6.94
N PRO A 383 17.45 10.39 -7.49
CA PRO A 383 18.64 9.61 -7.14
C PRO A 383 19.98 10.32 -7.45
N LYS A 384 19.94 11.45 -8.18
CA LYS A 384 21.14 12.26 -8.44
C LYS A 384 21.50 13.16 -7.27
N PHE A 385 20.50 13.60 -6.46
CA PHE A 385 20.76 14.43 -5.29
C PHE A 385 21.12 13.58 -4.08
N PHE A 386 20.33 12.52 -3.83
CA PHE A 386 20.57 11.52 -2.79
C PHE A 386 19.98 10.18 -3.23
N SER A 387 20.46 9.11 -2.62
CA SER A 387 19.87 7.78 -2.81
C SER A 387 19.56 7.17 -1.47
N TYR A 388 18.47 6.38 -1.41
CA TYR A 388 18.14 5.53 -0.28
C TYR A 388 18.04 4.08 -0.75
N PHE A 389 18.66 3.18 -0.01
CA PHE A 389 18.66 1.75 -0.27
C PHE A 389 17.92 1.06 0.87
N TYR A 390 16.84 0.38 0.54
CA TYR A 390 16.06 -0.38 1.50
C TYR A 390 16.83 -1.63 1.93
N CYS A 391 17.09 -1.76 3.25
CA CYS A 391 17.76 -2.92 3.83
C CYS A 391 16.84 -3.69 4.79
N ASP A 392 15.53 -3.63 4.54
CA ASP A 392 14.56 -4.38 5.33
C ASP A 392 14.85 -5.87 5.31
N THR A 393 14.58 -6.55 6.43
CA THR A 393 14.78 -8.00 6.60
C THR A 393 13.55 -8.64 7.23
N THR A 394 13.46 -9.95 7.16
CA THR A 394 12.47 -10.75 7.87
C THR A 394 13.17 -11.79 8.74
N PRO A 395 13.01 -11.75 10.10
CA PRO A 395 12.31 -10.72 10.90
C PRO A 395 12.99 -9.35 10.82
N TRP A 396 12.18 -8.27 10.92
CA TRP A 396 12.65 -6.90 10.70
C TRP A 396 13.72 -6.44 11.72
N ASN A 397 13.62 -6.93 12.96
CA ASN A 397 14.51 -6.59 14.08
C ASN A 397 15.81 -7.41 14.11
N LYS A 398 16.05 -8.24 13.09
CA LYS A 398 17.23 -9.05 12.91
C LYS A 398 18.08 -8.52 11.75
N THR A 399 19.37 -8.80 11.77
CA THR A 399 20.28 -8.42 10.68
C THR A 399 20.54 -9.62 9.76
N ASN A 400 20.82 -9.33 8.49
CA ASN A 400 21.25 -10.39 7.58
C ASN A 400 22.65 -10.88 7.93
N HIS A 401 23.53 -9.97 8.36
CA HIS A 401 24.94 -10.28 8.60
C HIS A 401 25.16 -11.24 9.79
N PHE A 402 24.57 -10.95 10.96
CA PHE A 402 24.82 -11.76 12.16
C PHE A 402 23.72 -12.75 12.48
N ASP A 403 22.48 -12.41 12.18
CA ASP A 403 21.32 -13.20 12.61
C ASP A 403 20.79 -14.12 11.51
N GLY A 404 21.33 -14.03 10.29
CA GLY A 404 20.88 -14.81 9.13
C GLY A 404 19.43 -14.50 8.73
N ALA A 405 18.94 -13.29 9.01
CA ALA A 405 17.61 -12.89 8.58
C ALA A 405 17.54 -12.76 7.06
N ASP A 406 16.38 -13.07 6.48
CA ASP A 406 16.16 -12.95 5.05
C ASP A 406 16.12 -11.47 4.63
N PHE A 407 16.97 -11.11 3.67
CA PHE A 407 16.96 -9.78 3.08
C PHE A 407 15.75 -9.60 2.14
N THR A 408 14.91 -8.62 2.42
CA THR A 408 13.66 -8.36 1.70
C THR A 408 13.59 -6.98 1.05
N GLY A 409 14.47 -6.06 1.44
CA GLY A 409 14.38 -4.64 1.07
C GLY A 409 14.28 -4.33 -0.41
N GLU A 410 14.96 -5.07 -1.29
CA GLU A 410 14.86 -4.88 -2.74
C GLU A 410 13.53 -5.37 -3.33
N LYS A 411 13.01 -6.48 -2.79
CA LYS A 411 11.81 -7.13 -3.32
C LYS A 411 10.53 -6.59 -2.70
N ASN A 412 10.62 -6.20 -1.41
CA ASN A 412 9.48 -5.74 -0.62
C ASN A 412 9.88 -4.56 0.28
N PRO A 413 10.21 -3.38 -0.30
CA PRO A 413 10.72 -2.24 0.45
C PRO A 413 9.66 -1.67 1.40
N ILE A 414 9.99 -1.64 2.70
CA ILE A 414 9.18 -0.98 3.74
C ILE A 414 9.86 0.31 4.17
N GLY A 415 11.18 0.30 4.33
CA GLY A 415 12.01 1.43 4.70
C GLY A 415 12.09 1.66 6.20
N VAL A 416 11.88 0.62 7.04
CA VAL A 416 12.15 0.72 8.48
C VAL A 416 13.65 0.71 8.77
N LYS A 417 14.45 0.16 7.86
CA LYS A 417 15.90 0.25 7.85
C LYS A 417 16.49 0.29 6.44
N GLY A 418 17.58 1.02 6.31
CA GLY A 418 18.28 1.22 5.07
C GLY A 418 19.42 2.20 5.24
N TYR A 419 20.02 2.63 4.15
CA TYR A 419 21.07 3.63 4.19
C TYR A 419 20.93 4.69 3.11
N PHE A 420 21.35 5.91 3.44
CA PHE A 420 21.43 7.05 2.54
C PHE A 420 22.83 7.18 1.94
N LYS A 421 22.86 7.63 0.68
CA LYS A 421 24.02 8.27 0.04
C LYS A 421 23.64 9.70 -0.28
N PHE A 422 24.25 10.66 0.40
CA PHE A 422 24.09 12.09 0.09
C PHE A 422 25.16 12.49 -0.90
N LEU A 423 24.75 12.73 -2.16
CA LEU A 423 25.65 12.98 -3.30
C LEU A 423 25.92 14.46 -3.54
N HIS A 424 25.21 15.35 -2.84
CA HIS A 424 25.45 16.79 -2.87
C HIS A 424 25.79 17.29 -1.46
N THR A 425 27.01 17.76 -1.31
CA THR A 425 27.56 18.27 -0.06
C THR A 425 27.35 19.78 0.07
N HIS A 426 27.64 20.36 1.24
CA HIS A 426 27.44 21.76 1.58
C HIS A 426 25.99 22.23 1.37
N LYS A 427 25.01 21.37 1.75
CA LYS A 427 23.59 21.63 1.63
C LYS A 427 22.87 21.39 2.94
N GLN A 428 21.94 22.31 3.26
CA GLN A 428 20.93 22.15 4.30
C GLN A 428 19.58 21.92 3.65
N PHE A 429 18.76 21.04 4.25
CA PHE A 429 17.40 20.73 3.78
C PHE A 429 16.59 20.07 4.88
N ASN A 430 15.29 19.94 4.66
CA ASN A 430 14.44 19.05 5.44
C ASN A 430 14.33 17.71 4.72
N LEU A 431 14.70 16.62 5.39
CA LEU A 431 14.37 15.27 4.95
C LEU A 431 12.95 14.96 5.42
N GLU A 432 12.04 14.83 4.48
CA GLU A 432 10.66 14.42 4.71
C GLU A 432 10.55 12.91 4.69
N ILE A 433 10.17 12.32 5.81
CA ILE A 433 9.90 10.89 5.93
C ILE A 433 8.39 10.70 5.92
N ARG A 434 7.88 10.01 4.91
CA ARG A 434 6.46 9.81 4.69
C ARG A 434 6.15 8.32 4.64
N LEU A 435 5.31 7.84 5.55
CA LEU A 435 4.84 6.46 5.56
C LEU A 435 3.50 6.38 4.83
N MET A 436 3.47 5.64 3.72
CA MET A 436 2.27 5.30 2.98
C MET A 436 1.73 3.95 3.45
N ARG A 437 0.40 3.83 3.51
CA ARG A 437 -0.27 2.54 3.51
C ARG A 437 -1.17 2.42 2.29
N ALA A 438 -0.83 1.50 1.41
CA ALA A 438 -1.67 1.16 0.27
C ALA A 438 -2.95 0.47 0.73
N ARG A 439 -4.09 0.80 0.13
CA ARG A 439 -5.40 0.19 0.42
C ARG A 439 -5.43 -1.30 0.06
N ASN A 440 -4.83 -1.64 -1.06
CA ASN A 440 -4.82 -3.00 -1.58
C ASN A 440 -3.42 -3.60 -1.49
N SER A 441 -2.47 -3.02 -2.20
CA SER A 441 -1.07 -3.43 -2.23
C SER A 441 -0.21 -2.27 -2.69
N LYS A 442 1.00 -2.13 -2.14
CA LYS A 442 1.99 -1.16 -2.63
C LYS A 442 2.59 -1.56 -3.99
N PHE A 443 2.41 -2.82 -4.39
CA PHE A 443 2.88 -3.32 -5.68
C PHE A 443 1.91 -2.96 -6.80
N LYS A 444 2.44 -2.44 -7.89
CA LYS A 444 1.74 -2.23 -9.15
C LYS A 444 2.49 -3.00 -10.23
N ASP A 445 1.80 -3.95 -10.87
CA ASP A 445 2.43 -4.86 -11.86
C ASP A 445 3.67 -5.57 -11.30
N GLY A 446 3.60 -5.98 -10.03
CA GLY A 446 4.68 -6.67 -9.32
C GLY A 446 5.87 -5.77 -8.93
N LYS A 447 5.78 -4.45 -9.09
CA LYS A 447 6.83 -3.48 -8.77
C LYS A 447 6.36 -2.45 -7.75
N THR A 448 7.28 -1.96 -6.93
CA THR A 448 7.06 -0.84 -6.01
C THR A 448 7.56 0.47 -6.61
N SER A 449 7.09 1.58 -6.08
CA SER A 449 7.60 2.90 -6.44
C SER A 449 9.00 3.15 -5.86
N GLY A 450 9.78 3.97 -6.53
CA GLY A 450 11.09 4.40 -6.03
C GLY A 450 10.99 5.20 -4.72
N PHE A 451 12.05 5.19 -3.94
CA PHE A 451 12.08 5.76 -2.58
C PHE A 451 11.68 7.24 -2.49
N CYS A 452 11.87 8.04 -3.54
CA CYS A 452 11.51 9.46 -3.57
C CYS A 452 10.40 9.80 -4.58
N ALA A 453 9.81 8.79 -5.22
CA ALA A 453 8.90 8.99 -6.34
C ALA A 453 7.61 8.16 -6.19
N PRO A 454 6.75 8.46 -5.21
CA PRO A 454 5.42 7.86 -5.15
C PRO A 454 4.65 8.21 -6.43
N SER A 455 3.89 7.25 -6.97
CA SER A 455 3.07 7.51 -8.17
C SER A 455 1.94 8.50 -7.88
N GLY A 456 1.41 9.14 -8.93
CA GLY A 456 0.27 10.06 -8.79
C GLY A 456 -0.93 9.41 -8.11
N SER A 457 -1.25 8.16 -8.44
CA SER A 457 -2.33 7.41 -7.78
C SER A 457 -2.02 7.11 -6.30
N GLN A 458 -0.77 6.87 -5.92
CA GLN A 458 -0.40 6.71 -4.52
C GLN A 458 -0.60 8.02 -3.73
N LEU A 459 -0.29 9.16 -4.33
CA LEU A 459 -0.47 10.46 -3.69
C LEU A 459 -1.95 10.80 -3.45
N THR A 460 -2.85 10.38 -4.34
CA THR A 460 -4.27 10.75 -4.30
C THR A 460 -5.16 9.68 -3.65
N ASP A 461 -4.84 8.40 -3.84
CA ASP A 461 -5.76 7.29 -3.54
C ASP A 461 -5.36 6.50 -2.28
N GLU A 462 -4.10 6.61 -1.85
CA GLU A 462 -3.60 5.85 -0.71
C GLU A 462 -3.57 6.67 0.59
N ALA A 463 -3.40 6.00 1.72
CA ALA A 463 -3.34 6.67 3.01
C ALA A 463 -1.90 7.02 3.38
N TRP A 464 -1.73 8.18 4.01
CA TRP A 464 -0.44 8.70 4.42
C TRP A 464 -0.45 9.06 5.89
N MET A 465 0.57 8.62 6.62
CA MET A 465 0.86 9.16 7.95
C MET A 465 1.34 10.62 7.83
N PRO A 466 1.15 11.44 8.86
CA PRO A 466 1.77 12.77 8.90
C PRO A 466 3.26 12.69 8.62
N THR A 467 3.81 13.68 7.94
CA THR A 467 5.23 13.74 7.57
C THR A 467 6.11 14.00 8.80
N ILE A 468 7.16 13.21 8.98
CA ILE A 468 8.25 13.55 9.89
C ILE A 468 9.26 14.41 9.11
N ASN A 469 9.61 15.57 9.65
CA ASN A 469 10.61 16.46 9.07
C ASN A 469 11.89 16.41 9.92
N VAL A 470 12.99 16.00 9.28
CA VAL A 470 14.31 15.95 9.92
C VAL A 470 15.19 17.04 9.29
N PRO A 471 15.59 18.07 10.05
CA PRO A 471 16.54 19.06 9.57
C PRO A 471 17.91 18.40 9.33
N MET A 472 18.41 18.50 8.12
CA MET A 472 19.67 17.90 7.67
C MET A 472 20.69 18.97 7.28
N ASN A 473 21.95 18.70 7.53
CA ASN A 473 23.07 19.49 7.04
C ASN A 473 24.19 18.56 6.57
N ILE A 474 24.38 18.48 5.27
CA ILE A 474 25.49 17.73 4.67
C ILE A 474 26.66 18.72 4.54
N TYR A 475 27.42 18.84 5.64
CA TYR A 475 28.31 19.97 5.86
C TYR A 475 29.64 19.88 5.09
N MET A 476 30.06 18.69 4.66
CA MET A 476 31.37 18.48 4.04
C MET A 476 31.37 17.21 3.19
N ASP A 477 32.20 17.16 2.17
CA ASP A 477 32.54 15.94 1.44
C ASP A 477 33.56 15.09 2.24
N SER A 478 33.37 13.78 2.28
CA SER A 478 34.31 12.88 2.95
C SER A 478 35.70 12.90 2.35
N ASP A 479 35.80 13.13 1.02
CA ASP A 479 37.08 13.20 0.32
C ASP A 479 37.85 14.51 0.64
N GLU A 480 37.12 15.63 0.87
CA GLU A 480 37.73 16.86 1.37
C GLU A 480 38.39 16.67 2.74
N ARG A 481 37.77 15.86 3.61
CA ARG A 481 38.31 15.49 4.92
C ARG A 481 39.66 14.76 4.81
N GLU A 482 39.81 13.87 3.83
CA GLU A 482 41.00 13.03 3.67
C GLU A 482 42.25 13.83 3.27
N VAL A 483 42.10 15.10 2.95
CA VAL A 483 43.17 15.97 2.42
C VAL A 483 43.70 16.96 3.44
N ASN A 484 43.46 16.76 4.72
CA ASN A 484 43.98 17.60 5.82
C ASN A 484 45.45 17.23 6.17
N ASP A 485 46.36 17.31 5.21
CA ASP A 485 47.77 16.91 5.38
C ASP A 485 48.47 17.63 6.52
N LYS A 486 48.19 18.93 6.70
CA LYS A 486 48.83 19.72 7.74
C LYS A 486 48.39 19.31 9.13
N VAL A 487 47.08 19.09 9.33
CA VAL A 487 46.56 18.60 10.62
C VAL A 487 47.10 17.22 10.94
N TYR A 488 47.07 16.31 9.95
CA TYR A 488 47.54 14.93 10.10
C TYR A 488 49.04 14.84 10.47
N ASN A 489 49.88 15.72 9.88
CA ASN A 489 51.34 15.70 10.05
C ASN A 489 51.85 16.59 11.21
N THR A 490 50.97 17.28 11.93
CA THR A 490 51.34 18.14 13.06
C THR A 490 51.24 17.38 14.38
N ASP A 491 52.24 17.51 15.24
CA ASP A 491 52.17 16.93 16.59
C ASP A 491 51.06 17.63 17.41
N PHE A 492 50.42 16.89 18.30
CA PHE A 492 49.30 17.36 19.12
C PHE A 492 49.58 18.68 19.86
N ASP A 493 50.74 18.80 20.49
CA ASP A 493 51.18 19.98 21.27
C ASP A 493 51.48 21.20 20.39
N LYS A 494 51.74 20.99 19.10
CA LYS A 494 52.02 22.03 18.11
C LYS A 494 50.81 22.50 17.30
N LEU A 495 49.61 21.91 17.56
CA LEU A 495 48.41 22.34 16.89
C LEU A 495 48.07 23.79 17.22
N SER A 496 47.95 24.65 16.18
CA SER A 496 47.74 26.09 16.30
C SER A 496 46.26 26.48 16.32
N ASN A 497 45.93 27.64 16.86
CA ASN A 497 44.65 28.32 16.71
C ASN A 497 44.68 29.43 15.65
N ASP A 498 45.80 29.62 14.99
CA ASP A 498 45.93 30.64 13.91
C ASP A 498 45.71 30.00 12.52
N ALA A 499 44.75 30.53 11.77
CA ALA A 499 44.40 30.03 10.43
C ALA A 499 45.60 30.09 9.46
N LYS A 500 46.59 31.00 9.72
CA LYS A 500 47.79 31.10 8.87
C LYS A 500 48.68 29.87 8.88
N ASP A 501 48.57 29.06 9.91
CA ASP A 501 49.36 27.84 10.09
C ASP A 501 48.84 26.66 9.31
N TYR A 502 47.67 26.79 8.67
CA TYR A 502 47.01 25.74 7.89
C TYR A 502 46.92 26.07 6.41
N THR A 503 46.86 25.04 5.58
CA THR A 503 46.64 25.20 4.14
C THR A 503 45.20 25.67 3.87
N GLN A 504 44.96 26.26 2.67
CA GLN A 504 43.60 26.63 2.29
C GLN A 504 42.66 25.43 2.24
N LYS A 505 43.18 24.26 1.93
CA LYS A 505 42.45 23.01 1.87
C LYS A 505 42.05 22.52 3.27
N ASP A 506 42.98 22.52 4.22
CA ASP A 506 42.67 22.26 5.63
C ASP A 506 41.61 23.22 6.16
N LEU A 507 41.75 24.52 5.87
CA LEU A 507 40.79 25.53 6.33
C LEU A 507 39.40 25.35 5.76
N THR A 508 39.23 24.80 4.56
CA THR A 508 37.92 24.50 4.00
C THR A 508 37.18 23.49 4.88
N SER A 509 37.79 22.35 5.17
CA SER A 509 37.20 21.31 6.03
C SER A 509 37.01 21.78 7.48
N ILE A 510 38.01 22.46 8.05
CA ILE A 510 37.94 22.96 9.42
C ILE A 510 36.78 23.95 9.58
N ARG A 511 36.62 24.91 8.64
CA ARG A 511 35.52 25.87 8.68
C ARG A 511 34.16 25.24 8.47
N SER A 512 34.07 24.26 7.58
CA SER A 512 32.82 23.48 7.40
C SER A 512 32.39 22.80 8.68
N LEU A 513 33.33 22.18 9.41
CA LEU A 513 33.07 21.58 10.71
C LEU A 513 32.66 22.63 11.74
N MET A 514 33.41 23.73 11.83
CA MET A 514 33.10 24.81 12.78
C MET A 514 31.69 25.35 12.57
N GLU A 515 31.30 25.59 11.34
CA GLU A 515 29.99 26.16 11.03
C GLU A 515 28.87 25.16 11.31
N ALA A 516 29.04 23.89 10.95
CA ALA A 516 28.06 22.83 11.22
C ALA A 516 27.74 22.69 12.71
N PHE A 517 28.73 22.88 13.57
CA PHE A 517 28.58 22.68 15.02
C PHE A 517 28.66 23.97 15.85
N GLY A 518 28.68 25.14 15.18
CA GLY A 518 28.72 26.44 15.82
C GLY A 518 30.00 26.70 16.65
N LEU A 519 31.14 26.15 16.21
CA LEU A 519 32.40 26.30 16.90
C LEU A 519 33.03 27.68 16.57
N THR A 520 33.49 28.35 17.61
CA THR A 520 34.17 29.65 17.46
C THR A 520 35.68 29.54 17.58
N ASN A 521 36.19 28.43 18.09
CA ASN A 521 37.59 28.15 18.29
C ASN A 521 38.12 27.19 17.20
N LEU A 522 38.99 27.68 16.32
CA LEU A 522 39.57 26.90 15.23
C LEU A 522 40.32 25.66 15.76
N LYS A 523 41.06 25.79 16.87
CA LYS A 523 41.80 24.68 17.46
C LYS A 523 40.86 23.54 17.91
N GLU A 524 39.64 23.83 18.33
CA GLU A 524 38.68 22.78 18.72
C GLU A 524 38.32 21.91 17.52
N ALA A 525 38.05 22.50 16.36
CA ALA A 525 37.80 21.75 15.14
C ALA A 525 39.02 20.98 14.65
N VAL A 526 40.22 21.63 14.74
CA VAL A 526 41.49 20.98 14.39
C VAL A 526 41.77 19.78 15.25
N LEU A 527 41.51 19.86 16.58
CA LEU A 527 41.65 18.75 17.50
C LEU A 527 40.71 17.58 17.14
N ASP A 528 39.47 17.86 16.74
CA ASP A 528 38.53 16.84 16.32
C ASP A 528 39.02 16.06 15.08
N PHE A 529 39.57 16.78 14.09
CA PHE A 529 40.22 16.15 12.94
C PHE A 529 41.45 15.34 13.35
N TRP A 530 42.31 15.90 14.22
CA TRP A 530 43.50 15.20 14.68
C TRP A 530 43.19 13.89 15.37
N TRP A 531 42.22 13.90 16.32
CA TRP A 531 41.76 12.70 16.98
C TRP A 531 41.10 11.70 16.01
N ASN A 532 40.36 12.19 15.03
CA ASN A 532 39.79 11.32 14.00
C ASN A 532 40.86 10.59 13.18
N PHE A 533 42.04 11.18 13.01
CA PHE A 533 43.14 10.55 12.27
C PHE A 533 44.09 9.73 13.17
N LYS A 534 44.31 10.16 14.39
CA LYS A 534 45.35 9.62 15.28
C LYS A 534 44.83 8.89 16.51
N GLY A 535 43.58 9.08 16.85
CA GLY A 535 42.96 8.45 18.01
C GLY A 535 42.67 6.97 17.79
N ASP A 536 42.61 6.24 18.90
CA ASP A 536 42.16 4.85 18.87
C ASP A 536 40.64 4.78 18.71
N ALA A 537 40.19 4.08 17.68
CA ALA A 537 38.79 3.86 17.45
C ALA A 537 38.17 2.97 18.53
N ASN A 538 36.95 3.30 18.97
CA ASN A 538 36.18 2.44 19.85
C ASN A 538 35.58 1.25 19.06
N PRO A 539 36.04 0.00 19.26
CA PRO A 539 35.49 -1.15 18.55
C PRO A 539 33.99 -1.34 18.69
N GLU A 540 33.41 -1.00 19.88
CA GLU A 540 31.98 -1.14 20.15
C GLU A 540 31.14 -0.13 19.32
N ALA A 541 31.68 1.03 19.00
CA ALA A 541 31.00 2.00 18.15
C ALA A 541 30.84 1.53 16.70
N GLY A 542 31.67 0.58 16.25
CA GLY A 542 31.60 -0.05 14.93
C GLY A 542 30.83 -1.37 14.90
N SER A 543 30.07 -1.70 15.93
CA SER A 543 29.38 -3.01 16.03
C SER A 543 28.03 -3.10 15.30
N PHE A 544 27.46 -1.97 14.87
CA PHE A 544 26.17 -1.97 14.18
C PHE A 544 26.29 -2.38 12.72
N TRP A 545 25.45 -3.34 12.32
CA TRP A 545 25.37 -3.91 10.97
C TRP A 545 23.93 -4.00 10.50
N PHE A 546 23.74 -4.05 9.17
CA PHE A 546 22.49 -4.52 8.58
C PHE A 546 22.54 -5.99 8.19
#